data_88dbd1dc6e1aca68e0e12672e31915df
#
_entry.id   88dbd1dc6e1aca68e0e12672e31915df
#
_cell.length_a   1.000
_cell.length_b   1.000
_cell.length_c   1.000
_cell.angle_alpha   90.00
_cell.angle_beta   90.00
_cell.angle_gamma   90.00
#
_symmetry.space_group_name_H-M   'P 1'
#
loop_
_entity.id
_entity.type
_entity.pdbx_description
1 polymer ?
#
loop_
_entity_poly.entity_id
_entity_poly.type
_entity_poly.pdbx_seq_one_letter_code
_entity_poly.pdbx_strand_id
1 'polypeptide(L)'
;MEKNYIQNNGKAKGKIYIGLDHGYGNIKTAHRVFTTGVEAYDEEPIVSTNFVKYREKYYVIGESHLVYQGNKTDSDDFYILTLAGLAEELKFRGLHEAEVVFAVGLPLAWVKSQAADWRAYLMQEKELSFMFQKERYKVHLCGVEIFPQGLAAVHNQGAMPGMNMLVDIGNGTMSILEINDGRPIEKSISTEVFGVHHCMEKIQKELSKRGGVEVPEMLIEPLLRNGIGERTDDVAMVTKRIAESYTEEIIKKLTARGYKEDLIHLYVIGGGGCLLRHFSDLTEKGAVK
;
A
#
# COMPACT_ATOMS: atom_id res chain seq x y z
N MET A 1 -21.86 -15.18 -3.37
CA MET A 1 -22.98 -14.28 -2.98
C MET A 1 -22.85 -12.88 -3.63
N GLU A 2 -22.56 -12.77 -4.93
CA GLU A 2 -22.18 -11.48 -5.56
C GLU A 2 -23.14 -10.97 -6.66
N LYS A 3 -24.25 -11.64 -6.94
CA LYS A 3 -25.09 -11.32 -8.12
C LYS A 3 -26.28 -10.38 -7.89
N ASN A 4 -26.48 -9.77 -6.73
CA ASN A 4 -27.70 -9.00 -6.42
C ASN A 4 -27.53 -7.46 -6.36
N TYR A 5 -26.41 -6.89 -6.82
CA TYR A 5 -26.17 -5.45 -6.69
C TYR A 5 -26.49 -4.62 -7.96
N ILE A 6 -26.87 -5.25 -9.07
CA ILE A 6 -27.07 -4.54 -10.34
C ILE A 6 -28.56 -4.31 -10.59
N GLN A 7 -28.94 -3.04 -10.80
CA GLN A 7 -30.17 -2.69 -11.52
C GLN A 7 -29.89 -2.65 -13.04
N ASN A 8 -30.92 -2.93 -13.84
CA ASN A 8 -30.84 -2.91 -15.32
C ASN A 8 -30.43 -1.55 -15.89
N ASN A 9 -29.27 -0.99 -15.65
CA ASN A 9 -28.66 0.21 -16.24
C ASN A 9 -27.31 0.59 -15.56
N GLY A 10 -26.62 -0.37 -14.94
CA GLY A 10 -25.30 -0.08 -14.32
C GLY A 10 -25.36 0.72 -13.00
N LYS A 11 -26.51 0.76 -12.33
CA LYS A 11 -26.70 1.43 -11.05
C LYS A 11 -26.82 0.41 -9.90
N ALA A 12 -26.16 0.70 -8.79
CA ALA A 12 -26.23 -0.15 -7.58
C ALA A 12 -27.58 -0.05 -6.89
N LYS A 13 -28.02 -1.17 -6.28
CA LYS A 13 -29.13 -1.20 -5.31
C LYS A 13 -28.60 -0.90 -3.92
N GLY A 14 -28.82 0.32 -3.41
CA GLY A 14 -28.39 0.74 -2.09
C GLY A 14 -26.90 1.05 -2.00
N LYS A 15 -26.45 1.33 -0.78
CA LYS A 15 -25.07 1.71 -0.50
C LYS A 15 -24.12 0.53 -0.66
N ILE A 16 -23.01 0.74 -1.32
CA ILE A 16 -21.91 -0.22 -1.44
C ILE A 16 -20.69 0.22 -0.67
N TYR A 17 -19.97 -0.73 -0.09
CA TYR A 17 -18.69 -0.48 0.57
C TYR A 17 -17.56 -0.80 -0.39
N ILE A 18 -16.61 0.13 -0.49
CA ILE A 18 -15.40 -0.04 -1.29
C ILE A 18 -14.18 0.12 -0.40
N GLY A 19 -13.45 -0.97 -0.24
CA GLY A 19 -12.18 -1.02 0.49
C GLY A 19 -11.04 -0.49 -0.38
N LEU A 20 -10.25 0.44 0.16
CA LEU A 20 -9.08 1.03 -0.49
C LEU A 20 -7.92 1.07 0.50
N ASP A 21 -6.84 0.38 0.16
CA ASP A 21 -5.57 0.47 0.88
C ASP A 21 -4.63 1.41 0.11
N HIS A 22 -4.42 2.60 0.67
CA HIS A 22 -3.60 3.66 0.11
C HIS A 22 -2.14 3.50 0.56
N GLY A 23 -1.41 2.55 -0.05
CA GLY A 23 0.02 2.44 0.13
C GLY A 23 0.79 3.48 -0.68
N TYR A 24 2.04 3.77 -0.33
CA TYR A 24 2.92 4.65 -1.14
C TYR A 24 3.45 3.95 -2.40
N GLY A 25 3.50 2.64 -2.44
CA GLY A 25 3.90 1.89 -3.64
C GLY A 25 2.73 1.51 -4.52
N ASN A 26 1.63 1.06 -3.91
CA ASN A 26 0.47 0.57 -4.62
C ASN A 26 -0.82 0.97 -3.92
N ILE A 27 -1.85 1.24 -4.72
CA ILE A 27 -3.24 1.22 -4.26
C ILE A 27 -3.76 -0.21 -4.40
N LYS A 28 -4.43 -0.69 -3.36
CA LYS A 28 -5.07 -2.00 -3.38
C LYS A 28 -6.54 -1.85 -3.10
N THR A 29 -7.34 -2.55 -3.86
CA THR A 29 -8.78 -2.72 -3.64
C THR A 29 -9.08 -4.20 -3.43
N ALA A 30 -10.35 -4.58 -3.29
CA ALA A 30 -10.72 -5.99 -3.15
C ALA A 30 -10.32 -6.82 -4.39
N HIS A 31 -10.29 -6.22 -5.59
CA HIS A 31 -10.10 -6.95 -6.85
C HIS A 31 -8.94 -6.42 -7.71
N ARG A 32 -8.31 -5.30 -7.33
CA ARG A 32 -7.26 -4.65 -8.13
C ARG A 32 -6.09 -4.19 -7.27
N VAL A 33 -4.92 -4.20 -7.90
CA VAL A 33 -3.69 -3.58 -7.37
C VAL A 33 -3.06 -2.81 -8.52
N PHE A 34 -2.70 -1.56 -8.28
CA PHE A 34 -2.00 -0.73 -9.27
C PHE A 34 -1.04 0.25 -8.58
N THR A 35 -0.03 0.67 -9.34
CA THR A 35 1.06 1.54 -8.87
C THR A 35 0.56 2.97 -8.62
N THR A 36 1.16 3.68 -7.68
CA THR A 36 0.67 4.98 -7.18
C THR A 36 1.14 6.19 -7.96
N GLY A 37 1.92 6.04 -9.03
CA GLY A 37 2.34 7.20 -9.83
C GLY A 37 1.14 7.98 -10.38
N VAL A 38 1.19 9.31 -10.25
CA VAL A 38 0.19 10.23 -10.80
C VAL A 38 0.92 11.33 -11.54
N GLU A 39 0.55 11.57 -12.79
CA GLU A 39 1.09 12.65 -13.58
C GLU A 39 -0.04 13.45 -14.25
N ALA A 40 -0.05 14.77 -14.03
CA ALA A 40 -1.13 15.65 -14.47
C ALA A 40 -0.85 16.25 -15.85
N TYR A 41 -1.88 16.29 -16.69
CA TYR A 41 -1.88 16.87 -18.04
C TYR A 41 -3.09 17.78 -18.24
N ASP A 42 -2.90 18.85 -18.99
CA ASP A 42 -4.01 19.75 -19.37
C ASP A 42 -4.80 19.22 -20.58
N GLU A 43 -4.20 18.33 -21.38
CA GLU A 43 -4.81 17.70 -22.56
C GLU A 43 -4.87 16.18 -22.40
N GLU A 44 -5.75 15.53 -23.19
CA GLU A 44 -5.89 14.08 -23.17
C GLU A 44 -4.58 13.38 -23.59
N PRO A 45 -4.07 12.45 -22.77
CA PRO A 45 -2.84 11.72 -23.08
C PRO A 45 -2.95 10.95 -24.40
N ILE A 46 -1.93 11.07 -25.26
CA ILE A 46 -1.92 10.45 -26.58
C ILE A 46 -1.65 8.95 -26.50
N VAL A 47 -0.78 8.53 -25.59
CA VAL A 47 -0.27 7.15 -25.51
C VAL A 47 -0.98 6.35 -24.41
N SER A 48 -1.15 6.96 -23.23
CA SER A 48 -1.73 6.26 -22.09
C SER A 48 -3.26 6.28 -22.16
N THR A 49 -3.87 5.10 -21.97
CA THR A 49 -5.32 4.97 -21.78
C THR A 49 -5.70 4.87 -20.29
N ASN A 50 -4.71 4.72 -19.41
CA ASN A 50 -4.90 4.57 -17.98
C ASN A 50 -4.87 5.91 -17.27
N PHE A 51 -5.92 6.68 -17.44
CA PHE A 51 -6.02 8.01 -16.84
C PHE A 51 -7.39 8.26 -16.18
N VAL A 52 -7.38 9.13 -15.19
CA VAL A 52 -8.56 9.77 -14.61
C VAL A 52 -8.70 11.15 -15.24
N LYS A 53 -9.88 11.50 -15.76
CA LYS A 53 -10.24 12.89 -16.03
C LYS A 53 -11.13 13.37 -14.90
N TYR A 54 -10.63 14.34 -14.14
CA TYR A 54 -11.33 14.94 -13.04
C TYR A 54 -11.19 16.46 -13.06
N ARG A 55 -12.31 17.15 -12.93
CA ARG A 55 -12.40 18.57 -13.25
C ARG A 55 -11.86 18.78 -14.67
N GLU A 56 -11.08 19.76 -14.97
CA GLU A 56 -10.60 20.03 -16.35
C GLU A 56 -9.22 19.42 -16.66
N LYS A 57 -8.73 18.47 -15.81
CA LYS A 57 -7.40 17.87 -15.96
C LYS A 57 -7.47 16.36 -16.18
N TYR A 58 -6.43 15.86 -16.84
CA TYR A 58 -6.17 14.44 -17.04
C TYR A 58 -5.01 14.00 -16.13
N TYR A 59 -5.14 12.86 -15.49
CA TYR A 59 -4.15 12.31 -14.58
C TYR A 59 -3.82 10.88 -15.01
N VAL A 60 -2.63 10.68 -15.56
CA VAL A 60 -2.12 9.35 -15.91
C VAL A 60 -1.72 8.64 -14.64
N ILE A 61 -2.12 7.37 -14.52
CA ILE A 61 -1.96 6.57 -13.31
C ILE A 61 -1.02 5.41 -13.57
N GLY A 62 -0.11 5.14 -12.62
CA GLY A 62 0.61 3.88 -12.53
C GLY A 62 1.92 3.81 -13.28
N GLU A 63 2.42 4.90 -13.86
CA GLU A 63 3.71 4.91 -14.59
C GLU A 63 4.94 5.03 -13.66
N SER A 64 4.76 5.40 -12.39
CA SER A 64 5.81 5.53 -11.38
C SER A 64 5.25 5.25 -9.99
N HIS A 65 6.05 5.48 -8.96
CA HIS A 65 5.60 5.49 -7.56
C HIS A 65 5.52 6.93 -7.03
N LEU A 66 4.57 7.18 -6.12
CA LEU A 66 4.56 8.44 -5.39
C LEU A 66 5.80 8.54 -4.49
N VAL A 67 6.41 9.71 -4.50
CA VAL A 67 7.43 10.06 -3.51
C VAL A 67 6.77 10.10 -2.14
N TYR A 68 7.43 9.53 -1.13
CA TYR A 68 6.93 9.57 0.24
C TYR A 68 6.74 11.01 0.72
N GLN A 69 5.53 11.29 1.20
CA GLN A 69 5.17 12.56 1.84
C GLN A 69 4.78 12.27 3.29
N GLY A 70 5.12 13.15 4.21
CA GLY A 70 4.82 12.98 5.65
C GLY A 70 3.34 12.91 5.96
N ASN A 71 2.50 13.48 5.08
CA ASN A 71 1.05 13.45 5.19
C ASN A 71 0.42 13.13 3.83
N LYS A 72 -0.53 12.21 3.81
CA LYS A 72 -1.24 11.80 2.58
C LYS A 72 -2.15 12.88 1.98
N THR A 73 -2.42 13.93 2.73
CA THR A 73 -3.31 15.04 2.33
C THR A 73 -2.57 16.23 1.75
N ASP A 74 -1.23 16.16 1.61
CA ASP A 74 -0.42 17.30 1.18
C ASP A 74 -0.51 17.57 -0.34
N SER A 75 -1.02 16.60 -1.12
CA SER A 75 -1.29 16.73 -2.55
C SER A 75 -2.63 16.09 -2.93
N ASP A 76 -3.11 16.35 -4.15
CA ASP A 76 -4.32 15.72 -4.68
C ASP A 76 -4.09 14.28 -5.17
N ASP A 77 -2.87 13.78 -5.16
CA ASP A 77 -2.51 12.49 -5.76
C ASP A 77 -3.30 11.33 -5.18
N PHE A 78 -3.37 11.23 -3.85
CA PHE A 78 -4.15 10.16 -3.21
C PHE A 78 -5.65 10.29 -3.47
N TYR A 79 -6.16 11.50 -3.69
CA TYR A 79 -7.56 11.69 -4.09
C TYR A 79 -7.81 11.16 -5.50
N ILE A 80 -6.95 11.47 -6.45
CA ILE A 80 -7.00 10.97 -7.83
C ILE A 80 -6.86 9.44 -7.85
N LEU A 81 -5.93 8.88 -7.06
CA LEU A 81 -5.77 7.43 -6.92
C LEU A 81 -7.02 6.77 -6.29
N THR A 82 -7.70 7.47 -5.37
CA THR A 82 -8.98 7.00 -4.82
C THR A 82 -10.06 6.94 -5.90
N LEU A 83 -10.15 7.94 -6.79
CA LEU A 83 -11.07 7.92 -7.92
C LEU A 83 -10.77 6.77 -8.89
N ALA A 84 -9.48 6.51 -9.17
CA ALA A 84 -9.08 5.38 -9.99
C ALA A 84 -9.47 4.03 -9.34
N GLY A 85 -9.15 3.83 -8.06
CA GLY A 85 -9.53 2.62 -7.32
C GLY A 85 -11.04 2.41 -7.22
N LEU A 86 -11.78 3.49 -7.01
CA LEU A 86 -13.25 3.49 -7.06
C LEU A 86 -13.76 3.03 -8.42
N ALA A 87 -13.23 3.60 -9.51
CA ALA A 87 -13.65 3.24 -10.87
C ALA A 87 -13.32 1.78 -11.19
N GLU A 88 -12.14 1.27 -10.81
CA GLU A 88 -11.77 -0.14 -10.99
C GLU A 88 -12.73 -1.09 -10.27
N GLU A 89 -13.16 -0.77 -9.05
CA GLU A 89 -14.14 -1.57 -8.31
C GLU A 89 -15.54 -1.48 -8.91
N LEU A 90 -15.97 -0.31 -9.37
CA LEU A 90 -17.26 -0.15 -10.03
C LEU A 90 -17.28 -0.88 -11.38
N LYS A 91 -16.21 -0.77 -12.17
CA LYS A 91 -16.03 -1.48 -13.44
C LYS A 91 -16.07 -3.00 -13.23
N PHE A 92 -15.38 -3.52 -12.24
CA PHE A 92 -15.42 -4.96 -11.88
C PHE A 92 -16.86 -5.41 -11.60
N ARG A 93 -17.68 -4.56 -10.99
CA ARG A 93 -19.08 -4.84 -10.64
C ARG A 93 -20.07 -4.50 -11.76
N GLY A 94 -19.61 -3.97 -12.91
CA GLY A 94 -20.45 -3.52 -14.01
C GLY A 94 -21.32 -2.31 -13.65
N LEU A 95 -20.82 -1.42 -12.78
CA LEU A 95 -21.54 -0.23 -12.28
C LEU A 95 -20.89 1.04 -12.79
N HIS A 96 -21.73 2.04 -13.11
CA HIS A 96 -21.30 3.41 -13.46
C HIS A 96 -21.89 4.46 -12.50
N GLU A 97 -22.93 4.11 -11.76
CA GLU A 97 -23.55 4.95 -10.74
C GLU A 97 -23.73 4.17 -9.44
N ALA A 98 -23.35 4.78 -8.30
CA ALA A 98 -23.49 4.15 -7.00
C ALA A 98 -23.54 5.16 -5.85
N GLU A 99 -24.17 4.72 -4.74
CA GLU A 99 -23.96 5.30 -3.40
C GLU A 99 -22.85 4.53 -2.71
N VAL A 100 -21.77 5.19 -2.30
CA VAL A 100 -20.54 4.56 -1.83
C VAL A 100 -20.19 5.00 -0.41
N VAL A 101 -19.72 4.04 0.38
CA VAL A 101 -18.97 4.29 1.62
C VAL A 101 -17.55 3.77 1.39
N PHE A 102 -16.56 4.61 1.56
CA PHE A 102 -15.16 4.17 1.53
C PHE A 102 -14.76 3.52 2.84
N ALA A 103 -14.08 2.39 2.78
CA ALA A 103 -13.39 1.75 3.88
C ALA A 103 -11.87 1.86 3.62
N VAL A 104 -11.17 2.75 4.32
CA VAL A 104 -9.79 3.12 4.01
C VAL A 104 -8.84 2.87 5.17
N GLY A 105 -7.59 2.53 4.85
CA GLY A 105 -6.56 2.27 5.83
C GLY A 105 -5.68 3.48 6.13
N LEU A 106 -5.25 3.59 7.41
CA LEU A 106 -4.13 4.42 7.84
C LEU A 106 -3.12 3.57 8.62
N PRO A 107 -1.81 3.89 8.55
CA PRO A 107 -0.82 3.29 9.43
C PRO A 107 -1.25 3.37 10.90
N LEU A 108 -1.00 2.30 11.67
CA LEU A 108 -1.51 2.11 13.03
C LEU A 108 -1.36 3.33 13.92
N ALA A 109 -0.14 3.92 13.99
CA ALA A 109 0.12 5.08 14.86
C ALA A 109 -0.53 6.38 14.37
N TRP A 110 -0.92 6.46 13.09
CA TRP A 110 -1.45 7.68 12.49
C TRP A 110 -2.98 7.80 12.59
N VAL A 111 -3.67 6.70 12.91
CA VAL A 111 -5.14 6.71 13.02
C VAL A 111 -5.63 7.79 13.98
N LYS A 112 -5.02 7.91 15.17
CA LYS A 112 -5.46 8.92 16.16
C LYS A 112 -5.21 10.35 15.72
N SER A 113 -4.12 10.63 15.02
CA SER A 113 -3.72 11.99 14.66
C SER A 113 -4.22 12.43 13.29
N GLN A 114 -4.39 11.53 12.34
CA GLN A 114 -4.66 11.87 10.93
C GLN A 114 -6.05 11.43 10.44
N ALA A 115 -6.81 10.63 11.20
CA ALA A 115 -8.09 10.12 10.72
C ALA A 115 -9.13 11.21 10.38
N ALA A 116 -9.15 12.29 11.13
CA ALA A 116 -10.08 13.39 10.87
C ALA A 116 -9.74 14.10 9.55
N ASP A 117 -8.46 14.42 9.35
CA ASP A 117 -7.97 15.12 8.14
C ASP A 117 -8.09 14.21 6.91
N TRP A 118 -7.75 12.93 7.05
CA TRP A 118 -7.90 11.95 5.99
C TRP A 118 -9.35 11.75 5.57
N ARG A 119 -10.29 11.71 6.52
CA ARG A 119 -11.72 11.67 6.23
C ARG A 119 -12.19 12.93 5.53
N ALA A 120 -11.80 14.10 6.00
CA ALA A 120 -12.17 15.39 5.40
C ALA A 120 -11.63 15.50 3.96
N TYR A 121 -10.39 15.09 3.74
CA TYR A 121 -9.75 15.07 2.43
C TYR A 121 -10.50 14.16 1.43
N LEU A 122 -10.87 12.95 1.82
CA LEU A 122 -11.62 12.04 0.95
C LEU A 122 -13.09 12.46 0.76
N MET A 123 -13.66 13.21 1.71
CA MET A 123 -15.03 13.72 1.68
C MET A 123 -15.15 15.15 1.12
N GLN A 124 -14.08 15.71 0.50
CA GLN A 124 -14.10 17.07 -0.02
C GLN A 124 -15.23 17.34 -1.04
N GLU A 125 -15.66 16.30 -1.76
CA GLU A 125 -16.82 16.32 -2.62
C GLU A 125 -17.70 15.10 -2.35
N LYS A 126 -19.02 15.30 -2.22
CA LYS A 126 -19.98 14.21 -2.03
C LYS A 126 -20.53 13.69 -3.34
N GLU A 127 -20.71 14.57 -4.30
CA GLU A 127 -21.18 14.22 -5.66
C GLU A 127 -20.01 14.16 -6.60
N LEU A 128 -19.51 12.95 -6.82
CA LEU A 128 -18.36 12.70 -7.69
C LEU A 128 -18.82 12.47 -9.13
N SER A 129 -18.28 13.25 -10.06
CA SER A 129 -18.44 13.02 -11.50
C SER A 129 -17.08 13.09 -12.16
N PHE A 130 -16.60 11.96 -12.66
CA PHE A 130 -15.29 11.85 -13.27
C PHE A 130 -15.30 10.81 -14.40
N MET A 131 -14.20 10.75 -15.15
CA MET A 131 -13.99 9.74 -16.19
C MET A 131 -12.74 8.93 -15.85
N PHE A 132 -12.80 7.63 -16.05
CA PHE A 132 -11.66 6.72 -15.95
C PHE A 132 -11.62 5.81 -17.16
N GLN A 133 -10.46 5.74 -17.84
CA GLN A 133 -10.30 4.94 -19.07
C GLN A 133 -11.41 5.18 -20.11
N LYS A 134 -11.81 6.46 -20.30
CA LYS A 134 -12.89 6.92 -21.22
C LYS A 134 -14.32 6.56 -20.80
N GLU A 135 -14.52 5.89 -19.65
CA GLU A 135 -15.84 5.62 -19.08
C GLU A 135 -16.19 6.65 -18.01
N ARG A 136 -17.46 7.08 -17.97
CA ARG A 136 -17.94 8.08 -16.99
C ARG A 136 -18.54 7.40 -15.78
N TYR A 137 -18.22 7.93 -14.61
CA TYR A 137 -18.73 7.48 -13.32
C TYR A 137 -19.42 8.62 -12.59
N LYS A 138 -20.54 8.32 -11.93
CA LYS A 138 -21.26 9.24 -11.04
C LYS A 138 -21.48 8.54 -9.71
N VAL A 139 -20.96 9.11 -8.64
CA VAL A 139 -20.99 8.48 -7.32
C VAL A 139 -21.44 9.50 -6.28
N HIS A 140 -22.41 9.09 -5.46
CA HIS A 140 -22.73 9.80 -4.23
C HIS A 140 -21.92 9.18 -3.07
N LEU A 141 -20.99 9.94 -2.51
CA LEU A 141 -20.17 9.50 -1.39
C LEU A 141 -20.92 9.71 -0.07
N CYS A 142 -21.35 8.60 0.51
CA CYS A 142 -22.15 8.57 1.74
C CYS A 142 -21.29 8.69 3.02
N GLY A 143 -20.02 8.32 2.97
CA GLY A 143 -19.14 8.35 4.14
C GLY A 143 -17.77 7.72 3.89
N VAL A 144 -16.90 7.91 4.89
CA VAL A 144 -15.55 7.31 4.92
C VAL A 144 -15.33 6.69 6.31
N GLU A 145 -15.08 5.39 6.33
CA GLU A 145 -14.69 4.64 7.52
C GLU A 145 -13.18 4.38 7.47
N ILE A 146 -12.50 4.61 8.58
CA ILE A 146 -11.04 4.52 8.66
C ILE A 146 -10.66 3.36 9.57
N PHE A 147 -9.78 2.49 9.07
CA PHE A 147 -9.29 1.32 9.76
C PHE A 147 -7.77 1.38 9.94
N PRO A 148 -7.23 0.84 11.04
CA PRO A 148 -5.79 0.64 11.18
C PRO A 148 -5.29 -0.39 10.16
N GLN A 149 -4.29 -0.01 9.34
CA GLN A 149 -3.64 -0.93 8.41
C GLN A 149 -2.98 -2.07 9.17
N GLY A 150 -2.97 -3.27 8.57
CA GLY A 150 -2.37 -4.46 9.17
C GLY A 150 -3.30 -5.19 10.16
N LEU A 151 -4.17 -4.52 10.89
CA LEU A 151 -5.00 -5.15 11.92
C LEU A 151 -5.99 -6.17 11.33
N ALA A 152 -6.50 -5.91 10.13
CA ALA A 152 -7.39 -6.83 9.43
C ALA A 152 -6.70 -8.15 9.05
N ALA A 153 -5.42 -8.12 8.73
CA ALA A 153 -4.64 -9.32 8.44
C ALA A 153 -4.51 -10.24 9.67
N VAL A 154 -4.39 -9.65 10.85
CA VAL A 154 -4.30 -10.38 12.13
C VAL A 154 -5.65 -11.00 12.49
N HIS A 155 -6.72 -10.25 12.30
CA HIS A 155 -8.08 -10.71 12.66
C HIS A 155 -8.47 -12.01 11.93
N ASN A 156 -7.95 -12.23 10.73
CA ASN A 156 -8.22 -13.40 9.90
C ASN A 156 -7.29 -14.60 10.20
N GLN A 157 -6.28 -14.47 11.05
CA GLN A 157 -5.32 -15.56 11.33
C GLN A 157 -5.82 -16.57 12.36
N GLY A 158 -7.01 -16.39 12.94
CA GLY A 158 -7.56 -17.26 13.98
C GLY A 158 -6.95 -16.98 15.36
N ALA A 159 -6.86 -18.03 16.20
CA ALA A 159 -6.30 -17.89 17.54
C ALA A 159 -4.79 -17.58 17.49
N MET A 160 -4.40 -16.53 18.20
CA MET A 160 -3.02 -16.11 18.37
C MET A 160 -2.64 -16.22 19.86
N PRO A 161 -2.35 -17.43 20.37
CA PRO A 161 -2.04 -17.62 21.77
C PRO A 161 -0.69 -17.03 22.15
N GLY A 162 -0.56 -16.56 23.37
CA GLY A 162 0.67 -16.00 23.91
C GLY A 162 1.05 -14.65 23.29
N MET A 163 2.33 -14.33 23.40
CA MET A 163 2.89 -13.09 22.86
C MET A 163 3.22 -13.23 21.38
N ASN A 164 2.69 -12.31 20.60
CA ASN A 164 2.91 -12.21 19.16
C ASN A 164 3.30 -10.78 18.80
N MET A 165 4.05 -10.61 17.72
CA MET A 165 4.40 -9.30 17.15
C MET A 165 3.96 -9.25 15.69
N LEU A 166 3.14 -8.27 15.36
CA LEU A 166 2.79 -7.94 13.98
C LEU A 166 3.69 -6.82 13.48
N VAL A 167 4.27 -7.03 12.32
CA VAL A 167 5.08 -6.03 11.63
C VAL A 167 4.54 -5.83 10.22
N ASP A 168 4.06 -4.64 9.95
CA ASP A 168 3.62 -4.23 8.61
C ASP A 168 4.71 -3.37 7.97
N ILE A 169 5.41 -3.94 6.99
CA ILE A 169 6.48 -3.26 6.27
C ILE A 169 5.95 -2.91 4.87
N GLY A 170 5.43 -1.68 4.76
CA GLY A 170 4.97 -1.12 3.50
C GLY A 170 6.11 -0.55 2.65
N ASN A 171 5.75 0.22 1.61
CA ASN A 171 6.74 0.90 0.78
C ASN A 171 7.44 2.05 1.55
N GLY A 172 6.68 2.90 2.25
CA GLY A 172 7.22 4.06 2.96
C GLY A 172 7.44 3.85 4.46
N THR A 173 6.69 2.96 5.11
CA THR A 173 6.65 2.84 6.57
C THR A 173 6.77 1.40 7.05
N MET A 174 7.23 1.25 8.29
CA MET A 174 7.18 0.04 9.08
C MET A 174 6.35 0.30 10.35
N SER A 175 5.25 -0.43 10.52
CA SER A 175 4.42 -0.38 11.73
C SER A 175 4.59 -1.65 12.54
N ILE A 176 4.68 -1.52 13.87
CA ILE A 176 4.84 -2.63 14.80
C ILE A 176 3.71 -2.59 15.83
N LEU A 177 3.17 -3.76 16.15
CA LEU A 177 2.12 -3.97 17.13
C LEU A 177 2.37 -5.28 17.88
N GLU A 178 2.38 -5.23 19.20
CA GLU A 178 2.37 -6.44 20.05
C GLU A 178 0.93 -6.90 20.26
N ILE A 179 0.74 -8.21 20.28
CA ILE A 179 -0.54 -8.88 20.47
C ILE A 179 -0.37 -9.96 21.52
N ASN A 180 -1.18 -9.92 22.58
CA ASN A 180 -1.19 -10.95 23.62
C ASN A 180 -2.53 -11.69 23.62
N ASP A 181 -2.51 -13.01 23.42
CA ASP A 181 -3.70 -13.84 23.33
C ASP A 181 -4.78 -13.29 22.37
N GLY A 182 -4.33 -12.85 21.17
CA GLY A 182 -5.17 -12.27 20.14
C GLY A 182 -5.64 -10.84 20.41
N ARG A 183 -5.20 -10.19 21.50
CA ARG A 183 -5.57 -8.82 21.86
C ARG A 183 -4.44 -7.86 21.60
N PRO A 184 -4.64 -6.85 20.74
CA PRO A 184 -3.66 -5.82 20.48
C PRO A 184 -3.30 -5.04 21.75
N ILE A 185 -2.00 -4.77 21.92
CA ILE A 185 -1.47 -3.96 23.03
C ILE A 185 -1.27 -2.53 22.51
N GLU A 186 -2.21 -1.64 22.79
CA GLU A 186 -2.23 -0.29 22.21
C GLU A 186 -0.97 0.52 22.48
N LYS A 187 -0.37 0.40 23.67
CA LYS A 187 0.87 1.12 24.03
C LYS A 187 2.10 0.66 23.22
N SER A 188 2.05 -0.50 22.57
CA SER A 188 3.14 -1.03 21.76
C SER A 188 3.10 -0.52 20.32
N ILE A 189 2.01 0.14 19.90
CA ILE A 189 1.86 0.65 18.55
C ILE A 189 2.95 1.67 18.24
N SER A 190 3.66 1.42 17.13
CA SER A 190 4.60 2.38 16.57
C SER A 190 4.60 2.31 15.05
N THR A 191 4.93 3.44 14.43
CA THR A 191 5.14 3.54 12.99
C THR A 191 6.39 4.37 12.76
N GLU A 192 7.30 3.85 11.94
CA GLU A 192 8.54 4.50 11.54
C GLU A 192 8.54 4.70 10.03
N VAL A 193 9.17 5.78 9.57
CA VAL A 193 9.45 6.00 8.15
C VAL A 193 10.63 5.11 7.75
N PHE A 194 10.34 3.83 7.54
CA PHE A 194 11.33 2.79 7.29
C PHE A 194 10.70 1.64 6.51
N GLY A 195 10.44 1.86 5.21
CA GLY A 195 9.79 0.90 4.31
C GLY A 195 10.73 0.41 3.20
N VAL A 196 10.19 -0.39 2.29
CA VAL A 196 10.97 -1.00 1.17
C VAL A 196 11.63 0.06 0.28
N HIS A 197 11.00 1.22 0.10
CA HIS A 197 11.54 2.33 -0.70
C HIS A 197 12.90 2.80 -0.20
N HIS A 198 13.13 2.83 1.11
CA HIS A 198 14.45 3.22 1.66
C HIS A 198 15.55 2.21 1.31
N CYS A 199 15.20 0.92 1.20
CA CYS A 199 16.13 -0.09 0.68
C CYS A 199 16.42 0.17 -0.80
N MET A 200 15.40 0.47 -1.59
CA MET A 200 15.50 0.81 -3.02
C MET A 200 16.42 2.02 -3.23
N GLU A 201 16.20 3.11 -2.51
CA GLU A 201 17.05 4.31 -2.57
C GLU A 201 18.53 4.02 -2.24
N LYS A 202 18.79 3.20 -1.21
CA LYS A 202 20.16 2.78 -0.86
C LYS A 202 20.83 2.01 -2.02
N ILE A 203 20.08 1.14 -2.70
CA ILE A 203 20.58 0.37 -3.85
C ILE A 203 20.86 1.29 -5.04
N GLN A 204 19.90 2.13 -5.42
CA GLN A 204 20.05 3.08 -6.54
C GLN A 204 21.24 4.01 -6.31
N LYS A 205 21.40 4.56 -5.11
CA LYS A 205 22.52 5.42 -4.74
C LYS A 205 23.87 4.71 -4.87
N GLU A 206 23.93 3.44 -4.47
CA GLU A 206 25.17 2.67 -4.58
C GLU A 206 25.51 2.33 -6.04
N LEU A 207 24.51 1.93 -6.84
CA LEU A 207 24.67 1.64 -8.26
C LEU A 207 25.09 2.89 -9.04
N SER A 208 24.46 4.03 -8.76
CA SER A 208 24.81 5.31 -9.40
C SER A 208 26.25 5.73 -9.11
N LYS A 209 26.76 5.48 -7.90
CA LYS A 209 28.17 5.75 -7.56
C LYS A 209 29.15 4.91 -8.40
N ARG A 210 28.78 3.68 -8.74
CA ARG A 210 29.64 2.75 -9.51
C ARG A 210 29.57 3.00 -10.99
N GLY A 211 28.37 3.18 -11.53
CA GLY A 211 28.12 3.27 -12.96
C GLY A 211 27.95 4.68 -13.51
N GLY A 212 27.83 5.72 -12.65
CA GLY A 212 27.57 7.09 -13.06
C GLY A 212 26.19 7.33 -13.69
N VAL A 213 25.32 6.32 -13.69
CA VAL A 213 23.97 6.37 -14.28
C VAL A 213 22.96 5.87 -13.23
N GLU A 214 21.81 6.51 -13.15
CA GLU A 214 20.72 6.08 -12.32
C GLU A 214 20.10 4.78 -12.86
N VAL A 215 19.95 3.77 -12.00
CA VAL A 215 19.32 2.50 -12.36
C VAL A 215 17.83 2.59 -12.04
N PRO A 216 16.93 2.40 -13.03
CA PRO A 216 15.50 2.46 -12.83
C PRO A 216 15.00 1.43 -11.81
N GLU A 217 14.02 1.81 -10.97
CA GLU A 217 13.41 0.93 -9.97
C GLU A 217 12.89 -0.38 -10.56
N MET A 218 12.34 -0.34 -11.77
CA MET A 218 11.81 -1.52 -12.47
C MET A 218 12.83 -2.64 -12.68
N LEU A 219 14.13 -2.36 -12.62
CA LEU A 219 15.20 -3.36 -12.72
C LEU A 219 15.57 -3.94 -11.35
N ILE A 220 15.29 -3.23 -10.26
CA ILE A 220 15.66 -3.60 -8.89
C ILE A 220 14.47 -4.24 -8.16
N GLU A 221 13.26 -3.71 -8.34
CA GLU A 221 12.05 -4.19 -7.66
C GLU A 221 11.82 -5.70 -7.78
N PRO A 222 11.95 -6.33 -8.98
CA PRO A 222 11.80 -7.78 -9.12
C PRO A 222 12.82 -8.57 -8.28
N LEU A 223 14.04 -8.04 -8.10
CA LEU A 223 15.08 -8.67 -7.29
C LEU A 223 14.74 -8.61 -5.80
N LEU A 224 14.21 -7.50 -5.33
CA LEU A 224 13.76 -7.34 -3.95
C LEU A 224 12.55 -8.23 -3.65
N ARG A 225 11.66 -8.40 -4.62
CA ARG A 225 10.42 -9.18 -4.48
C ARG A 225 10.63 -10.67 -4.55
N ASN A 226 11.50 -11.14 -5.48
CA ASN A 226 11.64 -12.55 -5.84
C ASN A 226 13.00 -13.15 -5.44
N GLY A 227 13.88 -12.33 -4.84
CA GLY A 227 15.28 -12.69 -4.63
C GLY A 227 16.11 -12.56 -5.92
N ILE A 228 17.44 -12.66 -5.78
CA ILE A 228 18.36 -12.53 -6.93
C ILE A 228 18.48 -13.81 -7.76
N GLY A 229 18.04 -14.97 -7.24
CA GLY A 229 18.23 -16.27 -7.89
C GLY A 229 19.71 -16.56 -8.15
N GLU A 230 20.02 -17.06 -9.37
CA GLU A 230 21.39 -17.36 -9.81
C GLU A 230 22.09 -16.15 -10.49
N ARG A 231 21.51 -14.96 -10.44
CA ARG A 231 22.11 -13.75 -11.06
C ARG A 231 23.37 -13.31 -10.32
N THR A 232 24.40 -12.99 -11.11
CA THR A 232 25.73 -12.57 -10.63
C THR A 232 26.16 -11.21 -11.20
N ASP A 233 25.28 -10.54 -11.94
CA ASP A 233 25.55 -9.20 -12.45
C ASP A 233 25.63 -8.16 -11.31
N ASP A 234 26.25 -7.01 -11.59
CA ASP A 234 26.51 -5.98 -10.57
C ASP A 234 25.22 -5.48 -9.89
N VAL A 235 24.12 -5.34 -10.65
CA VAL A 235 22.82 -4.91 -10.08
C VAL A 235 22.31 -5.93 -9.06
N ALA A 236 22.36 -7.22 -9.40
CA ALA A 236 21.92 -8.29 -8.50
C ALA A 236 22.79 -8.38 -7.24
N MET A 237 24.11 -8.30 -7.39
CA MET A 237 25.05 -8.43 -6.27
C MET A 237 24.98 -7.23 -5.32
N VAL A 238 24.84 -6.01 -5.85
CA VAL A 238 24.62 -4.80 -5.03
C VAL A 238 23.28 -4.88 -4.32
N THR A 239 22.22 -5.30 -5.02
CA THR A 239 20.89 -5.49 -4.43
C THR A 239 20.95 -6.47 -3.26
N LYS A 240 21.55 -7.65 -3.46
CA LYS A 240 21.70 -8.66 -2.41
C LYS A 240 22.37 -8.07 -1.16
N ARG A 241 23.58 -7.54 -1.31
CA ARG A 241 24.36 -7.01 -0.19
C ARG A 241 23.61 -5.93 0.60
N ILE A 242 22.94 -5.00 -0.10
CA ILE A 242 22.21 -3.92 0.56
C ILE A 242 20.93 -4.42 1.20
N ALA A 243 20.19 -5.33 0.55
CA ALA A 243 18.98 -5.91 1.09
C ALA A 243 19.27 -6.77 2.34
N GLU A 244 20.35 -7.55 2.35
CA GLU A 244 20.81 -8.29 3.54
C GLU A 244 21.10 -7.33 4.72
N SER A 245 21.89 -6.28 4.48
CA SER A 245 22.15 -5.26 5.51
C SER A 245 20.87 -4.55 5.98
N TYR A 246 19.93 -4.30 5.07
CA TYR A 246 18.67 -3.65 5.39
C TYR A 246 17.76 -4.55 6.24
N THR A 247 17.71 -5.85 5.95
CA THR A 247 16.96 -6.81 6.77
C THR A 247 17.57 -6.97 8.16
N GLU A 248 18.89 -6.91 8.29
CA GLU A 248 19.54 -6.84 9.61
C GLU A 248 19.13 -5.60 10.41
N GLU A 249 19.00 -4.43 9.73
CA GLU A 249 18.50 -3.21 10.40
C GLU A 249 17.05 -3.40 10.88
N ILE A 250 16.17 -4.05 10.07
CA ILE A 250 14.81 -4.41 10.49
C ILE A 250 14.86 -5.28 11.75
N ILE A 251 15.62 -6.37 11.74
CA ILE A 251 15.70 -7.31 12.87
C ILE A 251 16.22 -6.60 14.13
N LYS A 252 17.24 -5.75 14.02
CA LYS A 252 17.74 -4.94 15.15
C LYS A 252 16.66 -4.04 15.74
N LYS A 253 15.82 -3.41 14.88
CA LYS A 253 14.70 -2.58 15.33
C LYS A 253 13.64 -3.42 16.07
N LEU A 254 13.30 -4.61 15.55
CA LEU A 254 12.36 -5.51 16.20
C LEU A 254 12.89 -5.99 17.57
N THR A 255 14.17 -6.36 17.65
CA THR A 255 14.83 -6.78 18.90
C THR A 255 14.85 -5.64 19.92
N ALA A 256 15.13 -4.41 19.49
CA ALA A 256 15.09 -3.24 20.38
C ALA A 256 13.68 -2.96 20.94
N ARG A 257 12.62 -3.48 20.27
CA ARG A 257 11.23 -3.43 20.72
C ARG A 257 10.76 -4.68 21.45
N GLY A 258 11.70 -5.54 21.86
CA GLY A 258 11.42 -6.71 22.66
C GLY A 258 11.20 -8.01 21.89
N TYR A 259 11.31 -8.00 20.56
CA TYR A 259 11.23 -9.25 19.78
C TYR A 259 12.34 -10.23 20.23
N LYS A 260 11.92 -11.44 20.56
CA LYS A 260 12.79 -12.58 20.86
C LYS A 260 12.22 -13.79 20.14
N GLU A 261 13.01 -14.36 19.26
CA GLU A 261 12.61 -15.43 18.35
C GLU A 261 12.01 -16.65 19.07
N ASP A 262 12.60 -17.05 20.20
CA ASP A 262 12.15 -18.22 20.98
C ASP A 262 10.86 -17.97 21.80
N LEU A 263 10.42 -16.72 21.96
CA LEU A 263 9.33 -16.33 22.85
C LEU A 263 8.15 -15.64 22.16
N ILE A 264 8.37 -15.04 21.01
CA ILE A 264 7.38 -14.20 20.34
C ILE A 264 7.22 -14.64 18.89
N HIS A 265 6.01 -15.01 18.50
CA HIS A 265 5.70 -15.29 17.09
C HIS A 265 5.67 -13.98 16.30
N LEU A 266 6.40 -13.95 15.18
CA LEU A 266 6.48 -12.80 14.30
C LEU A 266 5.55 -12.98 13.08
N TYR A 267 4.60 -12.08 12.93
CA TYR A 267 3.76 -11.97 11.74
C TYR A 267 4.24 -10.79 10.92
N VAL A 268 4.68 -11.03 9.69
CA VAL A 268 5.13 -10.00 8.78
C VAL A 268 4.14 -9.88 7.62
N ILE A 269 3.68 -8.66 7.39
CA ILE A 269 2.81 -8.30 6.27
C ILE A 269 3.41 -7.14 5.47
N GLY A 270 2.84 -6.87 4.31
CA GLY A 270 3.35 -5.85 3.39
C GLY A 270 4.49 -6.34 2.51
N GLY A 271 4.97 -5.45 1.62
CA GLY A 271 6.02 -5.77 0.64
C GLY A 271 7.37 -6.13 1.27
N GLY A 272 7.65 -5.62 2.46
CA GLY A 272 8.88 -5.94 3.21
C GLY A 272 8.96 -7.39 3.69
N GLY A 273 7.85 -8.12 3.71
CA GLY A 273 7.87 -9.57 3.94
C GLY A 273 8.70 -10.33 2.90
N CYS A 274 8.71 -9.85 1.66
CA CYS A 274 9.57 -10.42 0.60
C CYS A 274 11.07 -10.19 0.90
N LEU A 275 11.42 -9.00 1.42
CA LEU A 275 12.81 -8.72 1.81
C LEU A 275 13.29 -9.69 2.89
N LEU A 276 12.51 -9.83 3.96
CA LEU A 276 12.86 -10.75 5.05
C LEU A 276 12.94 -12.20 4.55
N ARG A 277 12.04 -12.61 3.64
CA ARG A 277 12.02 -13.95 3.08
C ARG A 277 13.26 -14.28 2.27
N HIS A 278 13.79 -13.35 1.48
CA HIS A 278 14.86 -13.61 0.53
C HIS A 278 16.26 -13.19 1.01
N PHE A 279 16.31 -12.30 2.02
CA PHE A 279 17.55 -11.65 2.44
C PHE A 279 17.79 -11.70 3.94
N SER A 280 17.07 -12.57 4.68
CA SER A 280 17.34 -12.81 6.10
C SER A 280 17.17 -14.27 6.47
N ASP A 281 17.72 -14.67 7.62
CA ASP A 281 17.64 -16.03 8.16
C ASP A 281 16.32 -16.30 8.92
N LEU A 282 15.43 -15.30 9.06
CA LEU A 282 14.17 -15.44 9.83
C LEU A 282 13.20 -16.46 9.23
N THR A 283 13.26 -16.70 7.91
CA THR A 283 12.37 -17.68 7.25
C THR A 283 12.74 -19.12 7.51
N GLU A 284 14.03 -19.43 7.66
CA GLU A 284 14.49 -20.79 7.96
C GLU A 284 14.04 -21.26 9.35
N LYS A 285 13.77 -20.31 10.24
CA LYS A 285 13.33 -20.55 11.62
C LYS A 285 11.80 -20.49 11.81
N GLY A 286 11.02 -20.35 10.70
CA GLY A 286 9.56 -20.39 10.73
C GLY A 286 8.88 -19.12 11.29
N ALA A 287 9.61 -18.03 11.45
CA ALA A 287 9.12 -16.79 12.07
C ALA A 287 8.27 -15.91 11.13
N VAL A 288 8.34 -16.10 9.82
CA VAL A 288 7.63 -15.26 8.81
C VAL A 288 6.51 -16.07 8.19
N LYS A 289 5.26 -15.68 8.43
CA LYS A 289 4.07 -16.24 7.78
C LYS A 289 3.43 -15.19 6.88
#